data_513439af857a9e32c580a2fd2450ba12
#
_entry.id   513439af857a9e32c580a2fd2450ba12
#
_cell.length_a   1.000
_cell.length_b   1.000
_cell.length_c   1.000
_cell.angle_alpha   90.00
_cell.angle_beta   90.00
_cell.angle_gamma   90.00
#
_symmetry.space_group_name_H-M   'P 1'
#
loop_
_entity.id
_entity.type
_entity.pdbx_description
1 polymer ?
#
loop_
_entity_poly.entity_id
_entity_poly.type
_entity_poly.pdbx_seq_one_letter_code
_entity_poly.pdbx_strand_id
1 'polypeptide(L)'
;SERISSLARYVIADSINPAMTAGTQWFERTLDDSANKRIAVAEAFLATDAILNIMLNITNGLVVYPKVIRARVMKELPFMATENIMMDAVMKGGNRQELHEKIRQHSIAAGKVIKEEGGENDLVDRIAADPDFMTTKEEIEAKLIPENYTGRSAIQVSAFLDKCIKPVLEKNKDVLGEKAELSV
;
A
#
# COMPACT_ATOMS: atom_id res chain seq x y z
N SER A 1 -12.79 10.32 2.02
CA SER A 1 -12.70 9.00 1.34
C SER A 1 -14.04 8.29 1.21
N GLU A 2 -14.93 8.30 2.22
CA GLU A 2 -16.24 7.60 2.18
C GLU A 2 -17.13 8.06 1.01
N ARG A 3 -17.19 9.37 0.76
CA ARG A 3 -17.95 9.94 -0.36
C ARG A 3 -17.41 9.48 -1.72
N ILE A 4 -16.08 9.36 -1.86
CA ILE A 4 -15.44 8.80 -3.06
C ILE A 4 -15.92 7.36 -3.29
N SER A 5 -15.86 6.52 -2.25
CA SER A 5 -16.29 5.11 -2.34
C SER A 5 -17.78 4.99 -2.69
N SER A 6 -18.62 5.87 -2.15
CA SER A 6 -20.05 5.90 -2.44
C SER A 6 -20.33 6.28 -3.89
N LEU A 7 -19.73 7.36 -4.38
CA LEU A 7 -19.89 7.82 -5.77
C LEU A 7 -19.27 6.83 -6.76
N ALA A 8 -18.15 6.21 -6.43
CA ALA A 8 -17.54 5.19 -7.28
C ALA A 8 -18.46 3.96 -7.48
N ARG A 9 -19.12 3.49 -6.42
CA ARG A 9 -20.13 2.42 -6.54
C ARG A 9 -21.30 2.84 -7.45
N TYR A 10 -21.72 4.09 -7.35
CA TYR A 10 -22.78 4.62 -8.22
C TYR A 10 -22.36 4.58 -9.68
N VAL A 11 -21.17 5.11 -10.03
CA VAL A 11 -20.65 5.11 -11.40
C VAL A 11 -20.47 3.68 -11.95
N ILE A 12 -19.97 2.75 -11.11
CA ILE A 12 -19.81 1.34 -11.51
C ILE A 12 -21.18 0.72 -11.81
N ALA A 13 -22.19 0.95 -10.97
CA ALA A 13 -23.54 0.45 -11.21
C ALA A 13 -24.17 1.07 -12.46
N ASP A 14 -23.97 2.39 -12.66
CA ASP A 14 -24.48 3.11 -13.81
C ASP A 14 -23.88 2.62 -15.15
N SER A 15 -22.63 2.09 -15.12
CA SER A 15 -21.97 1.54 -16.32
C SER A 15 -22.73 0.39 -17.00
N ILE A 16 -23.69 -0.23 -16.33
CA ILE A 16 -24.56 -1.26 -16.87
C ILE A 16 -25.59 -0.67 -17.86
N ASN A 17 -26.01 0.59 -17.69
CA ASN A 17 -27.00 1.21 -18.56
C ASN A 17 -26.65 1.15 -20.06
N PRO A 18 -25.44 1.55 -20.51
CA PRO A 18 -25.07 1.44 -21.92
C PRO A 18 -25.09 -0.01 -22.44
N ALA A 19 -24.69 -0.96 -21.60
CA ALA A 19 -24.68 -2.39 -21.97
C ALA A 19 -26.11 -2.93 -22.17
N MET A 20 -27.03 -2.57 -21.26
CA MET A 20 -28.45 -2.94 -21.36
C MET A 20 -29.07 -2.31 -22.61
N THR A 21 -28.82 -1.04 -22.86
CA THR A 21 -29.27 -0.35 -24.07
C THR A 21 -28.73 -1.02 -25.33
N ALA A 22 -27.44 -1.32 -25.39
CA ALA A 22 -26.84 -2.00 -26.53
C ALA A 22 -27.43 -3.39 -26.79
N GLY A 23 -27.79 -4.12 -25.74
CA GLY A 23 -28.41 -5.43 -25.82
C GLY A 23 -29.80 -5.45 -26.51
N THR A 24 -30.48 -4.34 -26.48
CA THR A 24 -31.81 -4.16 -27.10
C THR A 24 -31.78 -3.50 -28.50
N GLN A 25 -30.62 -2.95 -28.89
CA GLN A 25 -30.41 -2.41 -30.25
C GLN A 25 -30.06 -3.55 -31.21
N TRP A 26 -30.88 -3.69 -32.27
CA TRP A 26 -30.68 -4.81 -33.21
C TRP A 26 -29.69 -4.43 -34.32
N PHE A 27 -30.18 -4.11 -35.50
CA PHE A 27 -29.32 -3.73 -36.63
C PHE A 27 -29.18 -2.23 -36.82
N GLU A 28 -30.08 -1.48 -36.22
CA GLU A 28 -30.03 -0.02 -36.19
C GLU A 28 -30.46 0.51 -34.84
N ARG A 29 -30.05 1.73 -34.56
CA ARG A 29 -30.40 2.43 -33.32
C ARG A 29 -31.89 2.78 -33.30
N THR A 30 -32.55 2.51 -32.19
CA THR A 30 -33.89 3.00 -31.85
C THR A 30 -33.85 4.21 -30.92
N LEU A 31 -34.95 4.91 -30.74
CA LEU A 31 -35.01 6.08 -29.86
C LEU A 31 -35.22 5.74 -28.34
N ASP A 32 -35.34 4.47 -28.02
CA ASP A 32 -35.50 4.00 -26.65
C ASP A 32 -34.30 4.29 -25.75
N ASP A 33 -33.11 4.47 -26.34
CA ASP A 33 -31.91 4.88 -25.64
C ASP A 33 -31.93 6.33 -25.14
N SER A 34 -32.74 7.18 -25.76
CA SER A 34 -32.62 8.64 -25.65
C SER A 34 -32.81 9.17 -24.24
N ALA A 35 -33.81 8.70 -23.50
CA ALA A 35 -34.05 9.14 -22.13
C ALA A 35 -32.98 8.58 -21.17
N ASN A 36 -32.66 7.29 -21.28
CA ASN A 36 -31.68 6.63 -20.44
C ASN A 36 -30.29 7.28 -20.54
N LYS A 37 -29.77 7.46 -21.75
CA LYS A 37 -28.42 8.05 -21.93
C LYS A 37 -28.30 9.48 -21.45
N ARG A 38 -29.37 10.28 -21.49
CA ARG A 38 -29.35 11.66 -21.00
C ARG A 38 -29.17 11.73 -19.49
N ILE A 39 -29.58 10.71 -18.78
CA ILE A 39 -29.39 10.58 -17.33
C ILE A 39 -28.05 9.89 -17.06
N ALA A 40 -27.89 8.66 -17.52
CA ALA A 40 -26.75 7.80 -17.22
C ALA A 40 -25.41 8.46 -17.59
N VAL A 41 -25.28 8.97 -18.81
CA VAL A 41 -24.01 9.59 -19.26
C VAL A 41 -23.71 10.87 -18.48
N ALA A 42 -24.71 11.76 -18.31
CA ALA A 42 -24.49 13.00 -17.58
C ALA A 42 -24.09 12.74 -16.11
N GLU A 43 -24.82 11.87 -15.44
CA GLU A 43 -24.54 11.57 -14.03
C GLU A 43 -23.22 10.83 -13.83
N ALA A 44 -22.84 9.94 -14.73
CA ALA A 44 -21.54 9.26 -14.70
C ALA A 44 -20.38 10.27 -14.76
N PHE A 45 -20.44 11.25 -15.68
CA PHE A 45 -19.43 12.29 -15.79
C PHE A 45 -19.40 13.21 -14.58
N LEU A 46 -20.53 13.69 -14.12
CA LEU A 46 -20.62 14.56 -12.94
C LEU A 46 -20.12 13.86 -11.67
N ALA A 47 -20.50 12.61 -11.47
CA ALA A 47 -20.05 11.83 -10.32
C ALA A 47 -18.52 11.54 -10.38
N THR A 48 -18.00 11.26 -11.57
CA THR A 48 -16.56 11.05 -11.77
C THR A 48 -15.77 12.34 -11.50
N ASP A 49 -16.24 13.47 -12.01
CA ASP A 49 -15.61 14.78 -11.75
C ASP A 49 -15.61 15.10 -10.24
N ALA A 50 -16.72 14.88 -9.55
CA ALA A 50 -16.80 15.03 -8.11
C ALA A 50 -15.81 14.13 -7.36
N ILE A 51 -15.64 12.86 -7.78
CA ILE A 51 -14.64 11.93 -7.23
C ILE A 51 -13.24 12.51 -7.39
N LEU A 52 -12.89 12.97 -8.58
CA LEU A 52 -11.55 13.51 -8.88
C LEU A 52 -11.26 14.77 -8.07
N ASN A 53 -12.23 15.67 -7.95
CA ASN A 53 -12.11 16.89 -7.14
C ASN A 53 -11.89 16.57 -5.65
N ILE A 54 -12.62 15.59 -5.10
CA ILE A 54 -12.42 15.14 -3.72
C ILE A 54 -11.04 14.49 -3.57
N MET A 55 -10.56 13.69 -4.55
CA MET A 55 -9.24 13.10 -4.53
C MET A 55 -8.13 14.16 -4.53
N LEU A 56 -8.24 15.18 -5.37
CA LEU A 56 -7.28 16.29 -5.40
C LEU A 56 -7.22 17.00 -4.04
N ASN A 57 -8.36 17.27 -3.43
CA ASN A 57 -8.40 17.87 -2.10
C ASN A 57 -7.73 17.00 -1.03
N ILE A 58 -7.99 15.69 -1.04
CA ILE A 58 -7.38 14.74 -0.09
C ILE A 58 -5.87 14.67 -0.29
N THR A 59 -5.41 14.51 -1.53
CA THR A 59 -3.98 14.36 -1.83
C THR A 59 -3.18 15.63 -1.53
N ASN A 60 -3.76 16.81 -1.78
CA ASN A 60 -3.13 18.08 -1.44
C ASN A 60 -3.04 18.33 0.07
N GLY A 61 -3.96 17.74 0.85
CA GLY A 61 -3.98 17.84 2.31
C GLY A 61 -3.34 16.65 3.05
N LEU A 62 -2.74 15.70 2.34
CA LEU A 62 -2.18 14.50 2.94
C LEU A 62 -0.96 14.83 3.81
N VAL A 63 -1.03 14.47 5.09
CA VAL A 63 0.06 14.63 6.04
C VAL A 63 0.69 13.29 6.35
N VAL A 64 2.01 13.21 6.20
CA VAL A 64 2.79 12.01 6.51
C VAL A 64 3.67 12.28 7.73
N TYR A 65 3.70 11.35 8.67
CA TYR A 65 4.51 11.41 9.87
C TYR A 65 5.66 10.37 9.82
N PRO A 66 6.80 10.65 9.17
CA PRO A 66 7.86 9.66 8.94
C PRO A 66 8.42 9.07 10.23
N LYS A 67 8.54 9.87 11.29
CA LYS A 67 9.04 9.40 12.59
C LYS A 67 8.09 8.40 13.25
N VAL A 68 6.77 8.61 13.13
CA VAL A 68 5.76 7.69 13.67
C VAL A 68 5.77 6.38 12.88
N ILE A 69 5.86 6.47 11.54
CA ILE A 69 5.97 5.30 10.66
C ILE A 69 7.22 4.50 11.03
N ARG A 70 8.38 5.17 11.13
CA ARG A 70 9.64 4.51 11.50
C ARG A 70 9.54 3.82 12.86
N ALA A 71 9.02 4.52 13.88
CA ALA A 71 8.86 3.94 15.21
C ALA A 71 7.98 2.67 15.19
N ARG A 72 6.89 2.68 14.39
CA ARG A 72 6.03 1.51 14.21
C ARG A 72 6.75 0.37 13.50
N VAL A 73 7.44 0.66 12.41
CA VAL A 73 8.21 -0.34 11.65
C VAL A 73 9.28 -0.97 12.51
N MET A 74 10.05 -0.17 13.27
CA MET A 74 11.15 -0.66 14.12
C MET A 74 10.67 -1.61 15.22
N LYS A 75 9.42 -1.53 15.66
CA LYS A 75 8.84 -2.50 16.62
C LYS A 75 8.63 -3.88 16.03
N GLU A 76 8.30 -3.95 14.74
CA GLU A 76 8.00 -5.20 14.04
C GLU A 76 9.21 -5.75 13.25
N LEU A 77 10.16 -4.89 12.91
CA LEU A 77 11.27 -5.21 12.04
C LEU A 77 12.15 -6.37 12.54
N PRO A 78 12.39 -6.57 13.86
CA PRO A 78 13.10 -7.73 14.36
C PRO A 78 12.47 -9.07 13.92
N PHE A 79 11.14 -9.17 13.91
CA PHE A 79 10.45 -10.37 13.43
C PHE A 79 10.59 -10.56 11.91
N MET A 80 10.55 -9.47 11.15
CA MET A 80 10.73 -9.51 9.69
C MET A 80 12.15 -9.91 9.30
N ALA A 81 13.14 -9.55 10.10
CA ALA A 81 14.56 -9.79 9.85
C ALA A 81 15.03 -11.20 10.20
N THR A 82 14.19 -12.02 10.84
CA THR A 82 14.56 -13.34 11.37
C THR A 82 15.15 -14.28 10.31
N GLU A 83 14.63 -14.25 9.08
CA GLU A 83 15.15 -15.08 8.00
C GLU A 83 16.57 -14.65 7.61
N ASN A 84 16.83 -13.35 7.50
CA ASN A 84 18.15 -12.83 7.17
C ASN A 84 19.16 -13.18 8.26
N ILE A 85 18.78 -13.05 9.53
CA ILE A 85 19.61 -13.42 10.68
C ILE A 85 19.93 -14.91 10.65
N MET A 86 18.92 -15.74 10.38
CA MET A 86 19.10 -17.20 10.26
C MET A 86 20.05 -17.56 9.13
N MET A 87 19.88 -16.96 7.95
CA MET A 87 20.73 -17.25 6.79
C MET A 87 22.18 -16.83 7.02
N ASP A 88 22.42 -15.73 7.72
CA ASP A 88 23.78 -15.34 8.11
C ASP A 88 24.44 -16.37 9.04
N ALA A 89 23.69 -16.89 10.01
CA ALA A 89 24.17 -17.94 10.90
C ALA A 89 24.44 -19.24 10.14
N VAL A 90 23.61 -19.59 9.16
CA VAL A 90 23.83 -20.74 8.26
C VAL A 90 25.12 -20.55 7.45
N MET A 91 25.38 -19.36 6.94
CA MET A 91 26.62 -19.05 6.21
C MET A 91 27.87 -19.14 7.10
N LYS A 92 27.73 -18.94 8.39
CA LYS A 92 28.79 -19.14 9.40
C LYS A 92 28.93 -20.60 9.82
N GLY A 93 28.13 -21.54 9.25
CA GLY A 93 28.22 -23.00 9.50
C GLY A 93 27.10 -23.56 10.38
N GLY A 94 26.11 -22.78 10.76
CA GLY A 94 24.97 -23.23 11.56
C GLY A 94 24.02 -24.15 10.79
N ASN A 95 23.32 -25.03 11.53
CA ASN A 95 22.33 -25.95 10.98
C ASN A 95 21.00 -25.18 10.77
N ARG A 96 20.56 -25.10 9.52
CA ARG A 96 19.33 -24.34 9.17
C ARG A 96 18.07 -24.79 9.92
N GLN A 97 17.91 -26.10 10.12
CA GLN A 97 16.72 -26.64 10.78
C GLN A 97 16.70 -26.32 12.29
N GLU A 98 17.84 -26.44 12.94
CA GLU A 98 18.00 -26.13 14.36
C GLU A 98 17.83 -24.61 14.59
N LEU A 99 18.45 -23.78 13.76
CA LEU A 99 18.32 -22.33 13.83
C LEU A 99 16.87 -21.85 13.59
N HIS A 100 16.17 -22.49 12.65
CA HIS A 100 14.76 -22.18 12.40
C HIS A 100 13.90 -22.47 13.64
N GLU A 101 14.10 -23.62 14.27
CA GLU A 101 13.37 -23.97 15.50
C GLU A 101 13.69 -23.00 16.65
N LYS A 102 14.95 -22.62 16.81
CA LYS A 102 15.36 -21.64 17.81
C LYS A 102 14.74 -20.25 17.58
N ILE A 103 14.74 -19.76 16.31
CA ILE A 103 14.04 -18.51 15.95
C ILE A 103 12.56 -18.59 16.29
N ARG A 104 11.90 -19.71 15.99
CA ARG A 104 10.50 -19.93 16.35
C ARG A 104 10.27 -19.79 17.87
N GLN A 105 11.14 -20.41 18.68
CA GLN A 105 11.05 -20.36 20.14
C GLN A 105 11.31 -18.95 20.68
N HIS A 106 12.36 -18.27 20.20
CA HIS A 106 12.68 -16.87 20.59
C HIS A 106 11.56 -15.91 20.17
N SER A 107 11.01 -16.08 18.96
CA SER A 107 9.90 -15.24 18.47
C SER A 107 8.63 -15.42 19.27
N ILE A 108 8.28 -16.64 19.68
CA ILE A 108 7.14 -16.89 20.55
C ILE A 108 7.36 -16.25 21.92
N ALA A 109 8.55 -16.39 22.50
CA ALA A 109 8.86 -15.82 23.79
C ALA A 109 8.83 -14.28 23.77
N ALA A 110 9.44 -13.64 22.75
CA ALA A 110 9.36 -12.20 22.56
C ALA A 110 7.91 -11.72 22.32
N GLY A 111 7.13 -12.51 21.53
CA GLY A 111 5.72 -12.22 21.31
C GLY A 111 4.87 -12.23 22.58
N LYS A 112 5.20 -13.09 23.55
CA LYS A 112 4.55 -13.11 24.87
C LYS A 112 4.88 -11.85 25.66
N VAL A 113 6.13 -11.45 25.72
CA VAL A 113 6.54 -10.19 26.40
C VAL A 113 5.74 -9.01 25.85
N ILE A 114 5.59 -8.90 24.54
CA ILE A 114 4.85 -7.80 23.91
C ILE A 114 3.34 -7.89 24.20
N LYS A 115 2.74 -9.08 24.06
CA LYS A 115 1.29 -9.24 24.04
C LYS A 115 0.68 -9.48 25.41
N GLU A 116 1.36 -10.21 26.27
CA GLU A 116 0.86 -10.59 27.60
C GLU A 116 1.35 -9.62 28.68
N GLU A 117 2.58 -9.12 28.56
CA GLU A 117 3.22 -8.28 29.58
C GLU A 117 3.24 -6.79 29.21
N GLY A 118 2.94 -6.44 27.92
CA GLY A 118 3.02 -5.06 27.41
C GLY A 118 4.44 -4.52 27.34
N GLY A 119 5.43 -5.42 27.33
CA GLY A 119 6.86 -5.07 27.29
C GLY A 119 7.36 -4.70 25.89
N GLU A 120 8.62 -4.31 25.82
CA GLU A 120 9.31 -4.03 24.56
C GLU A 120 9.75 -5.34 23.87
N ASN A 121 9.96 -5.27 22.54
CA ASN A 121 10.41 -6.40 21.75
C ASN A 121 11.88 -6.76 22.07
N ASP A 122 12.11 -7.85 22.75
CA ASP A 122 13.42 -8.35 23.18
C ASP A 122 14.00 -9.43 22.27
N LEU A 123 13.43 -9.64 21.07
CA LEU A 123 13.84 -10.72 20.16
C LEU A 123 15.31 -10.61 19.76
N VAL A 124 15.81 -9.42 19.52
CA VAL A 124 17.23 -9.18 19.17
C VAL A 124 18.15 -9.62 20.30
N ASP A 125 17.81 -9.26 21.53
CA ASP A 125 18.59 -9.64 22.73
C ASP A 125 18.60 -11.15 22.93
N ARG A 126 17.48 -11.83 22.71
CA ARG A 126 17.36 -13.29 22.80
C ARG A 126 18.21 -14.01 21.77
N ILE A 127 18.16 -13.56 20.50
CA ILE A 127 18.95 -14.17 19.43
C ILE A 127 20.45 -13.90 19.65
N ALA A 128 20.83 -12.68 20.04
CA ALA A 128 22.22 -12.34 20.32
C ALA A 128 22.82 -13.11 21.51
N ALA A 129 21.99 -13.48 22.48
CA ALA A 129 22.41 -14.30 23.63
C ALA A 129 22.54 -15.81 23.31
N ASP A 130 21.98 -16.27 22.19
CA ASP A 130 22.05 -17.67 21.79
C ASP A 130 23.32 -17.92 20.91
N PRO A 131 24.30 -18.70 21.42
CA PRO A 131 25.60 -18.89 20.77
C PRO A 131 25.50 -19.57 19.39
N ASP A 132 24.42 -20.28 19.11
CA ASP A 132 24.24 -20.98 17.83
C ASP A 132 24.08 -20.03 16.64
N PHE A 133 23.65 -18.78 16.90
CA PHE A 133 23.55 -17.75 15.84
C PHE A 133 24.91 -17.11 15.50
N MET A 134 25.92 -17.29 16.32
CA MET A 134 27.27 -16.76 16.07
C MET A 134 27.25 -15.28 15.64
N THR A 135 26.43 -14.46 16.29
CA THR A 135 26.21 -13.05 15.96
C THR A 135 26.13 -12.21 17.23
N THR A 136 26.39 -10.92 17.14
CA THR A 136 26.25 -9.99 18.24
C THR A 136 24.99 -9.13 18.05
N LYS A 137 24.57 -8.46 19.13
CA LYS A 137 23.44 -7.52 19.08
C LYS A 137 23.70 -6.41 18.05
N GLU A 138 24.90 -5.87 18.03
CA GLU A 138 25.31 -4.80 17.14
C GLU A 138 25.26 -5.25 15.66
N GLU A 139 25.67 -6.49 15.38
CA GLU A 139 25.59 -7.08 14.03
C GLU A 139 24.13 -7.23 13.55
N ILE A 140 23.22 -7.62 14.45
CA ILE A 140 21.79 -7.71 14.15
C ILE A 140 21.21 -6.33 13.92
N GLU A 141 21.43 -5.39 14.85
CA GLU A 141 20.90 -4.01 14.78
C GLU A 141 21.37 -3.28 13.52
N ALA A 142 22.59 -3.49 13.07
CA ALA A 142 23.11 -2.93 11.83
C ALA A 142 22.35 -3.40 10.57
N LYS A 143 21.61 -4.50 10.66
CA LYS A 143 20.79 -5.05 9.56
C LYS A 143 19.33 -4.61 9.63
N LEU A 144 18.89 -4.07 10.76
CA LEU A 144 17.53 -3.58 10.96
C LEU A 144 17.32 -2.21 10.28
N ILE A 145 17.52 -2.19 8.98
CA ILE A 145 17.33 -1.00 8.13
C ILE A 145 16.02 -1.17 7.37
N PRO A 146 14.95 -0.42 7.70
CA PRO A 146 13.63 -0.57 7.08
C PRO A 146 13.66 -0.52 5.54
N GLU A 147 14.53 0.31 4.99
CA GLU A 147 14.68 0.53 3.56
C GLU A 147 15.08 -0.75 2.80
N ASN A 148 15.75 -1.70 3.47
CA ASN A 148 16.13 -2.99 2.88
C ASN A 148 14.94 -3.95 2.73
N TYR A 149 13.80 -3.66 3.36
CA TYR A 149 12.59 -4.48 3.37
C TYR A 149 11.47 -3.92 2.49
N THR A 150 11.71 -2.85 1.75
CA THR A 150 10.71 -2.22 0.86
C THR A 150 10.62 -2.91 -0.51
N GLY A 151 11.51 -3.85 -0.80
CA GLY A 151 11.57 -4.53 -2.08
C GLY A 151 11.77 -3.55 -3.24
N ARG A 152 10.91 -3.63 -4.24
CA ARG A 152 10.98 -2.80 -5.45
C ARG A 152 10.05 -1.59 -5.42
N SER A 153 9.40 -1.27 -4.31
CA SER A 153 8.36 -0.25 -4.25
C SER A 153 8.84 1.12 -4.75
N ALA A 154 9.98 1.60 -4.28
CA ALA A 154 10.54 2.89 -4.71
C ALA A 154 10.88 2.91 -6.21
N ILE A 155 11.47 1.82 -6.74
CA ILE A 155 11.80 1.68 -8.16
C ILE A 155 10.53 1.66 -9.02
N GLN A 156 9.49 0.96 -8.56
CA GLN A 156 8.21 0.90 -9.27
C GLN A 156 7.51 2.26 -9.30
N VAL A 157 7.52 3.00 -8.19
CA VAL A 157 6.96 4.36 -8.14
C VAL A 157 7.69 5.27 -9.11
N SER A 158 9.02 5.30 -9.08
CA SER A 158 9.80 6.13 -10.01
C SER A 158 9.53 5.77 -11.47
N ALA A 159 9.52 4.47 -11.79
CA ALA A 159 9.24 4.00 -13.14
C ALA A 159 7.83 4.37 -13.62
N PHE A 160 6.84 4.29 -12.75
CA PHE A 160 5.46 4.69 -13.05
C PHE A 160 5.34 6.20 -13.29
N LEU A 161 5.96 7.00 -12.42
CA LEU A 161 5.99 8.46 -12.60
C LEU A 161 6.64 8.84 -13.93
N ASP A 162 7.79 8.25 -14.25
CA ASP A 162 8.55 8.60 -15.47
C ASP A 162 7.85 8.13 -16.76
N LYS A 163 7.33 6.90 -16.75
CA LYS A 163 6.78 6.27 -17.96
C LYS A 163 5.31 6.56 -18.20
N CYS A 164 4.52 6.75 -17.15
CA CYS A 164 3.08 6.91 -17.26
C CYS A 164 2.61 8.32 -16.94
N ILE A 165 3.08 8.91 -15.84
CA ILE A 165 2.53 10.18 -15.34
C ILE A 165 3.14 11.39 -16.06
N LYS A 166 4.48 11.51 -16.13
CA LYS A 166 5.14 12.66 -16.76
C LYS A 166 4.69 12.89 -18.21
N PRO A 167 4.58 11.86 -19.07
CA PRO A 167 4.07 12.06 -20.44
C PRO A 167 2.65 12.61 -20.50
N VAL A 168 1.77 12.17 -19.58
CA VAL A 168 0.39 12.67 -19.50
C VAL A 168 0.37 14.12 -19.05
N LEU A 169 1.15 14.48 -18.03
CA LEU A 169 1.25 15.87 -17.56
C LEU A 169 1.82 16.79 -18.65
N GLU A 170 2.86 16.35 -19.34
CA GLU A 170 3.43 17.16 -20.42
C GLU A 170 2.45 17.37 -21.57
N LYS A 171 1.71 16.33 -21.96
CA LYS A 171 0.70 16.42 -23.02
C LYS A 171 -0.44 17.40 -22.67
N ASN A 172 -0.75 17.53 -21.39
CA ASN A 172 -1.88 18.32 -20.89
C ASN A 172 -1.44 19.55 -20.08
N LYS A 173 -0.20 20.03 -20.28
CA LYS A 173 0.37 21.14 -19.50
C LYS A 173 -0.46 22.41 -19.52
N ASP A 174 -1.21 22.65 -20.59
CA ASP A 174 -2.00 23.86 -20.76
C ASP A 174 -3.27 23.90 -19.87
N VAL A 175 -3.68 22.74 -19.35
CA VAL A 175 -4.85 22.61 -18.44
C VAL A 175 -4.44 22.26 -17.01
N LEU A 176 -3.14 22.24 -16.70
CA LEU A 176 -2.67 22.00 -15.35
C LEU A 176 -2.83 23.26 -14.49
N GLY A 177 -3.19 23.04 -13.22
CA GLY A 177 -3.29 24.13 -12.23
C GLY A 177 -4.70 24.60 -11.95
N GLU A 178 -5.71 24.01 -12.56
CA GLU A 178 -7.10 24.22 -12.12
C GLU A 178 -7.25 23.76 -10.65
N LYS A 179 -7.76 24.66 -9.83
CA LYS A 179 -8.00 24.36 -8.42
C LYS A 179 -9.39 23.77 -8.26
N ALA A 180 -9.45 22.57 -7.70
CA ALA A 180 -10.71 22.02 -7.23
C ALA A 180 -11.17 22.76 -5.96
N GLU A 181 -12.23 23.53 -6.05
CA GLU A 181 -12.88 24.12 -4.89
C GLU A 181 -14.03 23.22 -4.45
N LEU A 182 -13.93 22.68 -3.25
CA LEU A 182 -15.03 21.96 -2.62
C LEU A 182 -15.85 22.97 -1.81
N SER A 183 -17.04 23.31 -2.29
CA SER A 183 -18.06 23.94 -1.46
C SER A 183 -18.78 22.85 -0.65
N VAL A 184 -18.74 22.95 0.67
CA VAL A 184 -19.43 22.03 1.59
C VAL A 184 -20.67 22.73 2.12
#